data_28ebb867d153322cadb4294cde93dab7
#
_entry.id   28ebb867d153322cadb4294cde93dab7
#
_cell.length_a   1.000
_cell.length_b   1.000
_cell.length_c   1.000
_cell.angle_alpha   90.00
_cell.angle_beta   90.00
_cell.angle_gamma   90.00
#
_symmetry.space_group_name_H-M   'P 1'
#
loop_
_entity.id
_entity.type
_entity.pdbx_description
1 polymer ?
#
loop_
_entity_poly.entity_id
_entity_poly.type
_entity_poly.pdbx_seq_one_letter_code
_entity_poly.pdbx_strand_id
1 'polypeptide(L)'
;MTDDAVREFHRLHAAGCFVMPNPWDVGSARALERMGFRALATTSAGLAWTLGKPDGTLTLEEALAHLAAIAAAVRVPVNADLEGGYAVDPEQVAAHVTRAVGTGIAGLSIEDASHDPDHPLLDLDLSVARIAAARRAIDESGTGVLLTGRAEGFVVGRPDIDETVRRLQAYAEAGADCLYAPRISSLDHVSTLVAAVAPKPLNLLVNAPFTTVQEAAGLGVRRISVGGTLARTAWRSFLRTAQQIADGDFTSFADLPDVDGLLGDPRG
;
A
#
# COMPACT_ATOMS: atom_id res chain seq x y z
N MET A 1 17.54 12.83 4.14
CA MET A 1 16.26 12.71 3.41
C MET A 1 15.36 11.59 3.99
N THR A 2 15.89 10.39 4.23
CA THR A 2 15.08 9.27 4.80
C THR A 2 14.48 9.60 6.17
N ASP A 3 15.27 10.18 7.08
CA ASP A 3 14.78 10.55 8.43
C ASP A 3 13.69 11.62 8.42
N ASP A 4 13.72 12.56 7.46
CA ASP A 4 12.66 13.58 7.31
C ASP A 4 11.36 12.97 6.81
N ALA A 5 11.43 12.04 5.84
CA ALA A 5 10.27 11.34 5.31
C ALA A 5 9.64 10.43 6.39
N VAL A 6 10.44 9.71 7.16
CA VAL A 6 9.94 8.88 8.27
C VAL A 6 9.26 9.76 9.34
N ARG A 7 9.90 10.88 9.76
CA ARG A 7 9.29 11.81 10.74
C ARG A 7 7.97 12.39 10.24
N GLU A 8 7.91 12.78 8.96
CA GLU A 8 6.67 13.28 8.35
C GLU A 8 5.60 12.18 8.33
N PHE A 9 5.98 10.93 8.05
CA PHE A 9 5.04 9.82 8.02
C PHE A 9 4.44 9.55 9.41
N HIS A 10 5.25 9.57 10.46
CA HIS A 10 4.75 9.51 11.85
C HIS A 10 3.79 10.66 12.15
N ARG A 11 4.13 11.90 11.74
CA ARG A 11 3.29 13.07 11.96
C ARG A 11 1.92 12.93 11.28
N LEU A 12 1.87 12.37 10.07
CA LEU A 12 0.63 12.10 9.35
C LEU A 12 -0.25 11.07 10.07
N HIS A 13 0.35 10.09 10.73
CA HIS A 13 -0.37 9.07 11.49
C HIS A 13 -0.83 9.55 12.87
N ALA A 14 -0.25 10.62 13.40
CA ALA A 14 -0.57 11.12 14.74
C ALA A 14 -1.96 11.78 14.82
N ALA A 15 -2.42 12.48 13.76
CA ALA A 15 -3.66 13.23 13.77
C ALA A 15 -4.28 13.41 12.37
N GLY A 16 -5.61 13.54 12.34
CA GLY A 16 -6.39 13.77 11.11
C GLY A 16 -6.58 12.49 10.28
N CYS A 17 -7.00 12.65 9.03
CA CYS A 17 -7.07 11.59 8.03
C CYS A 17 -6.35 12.09 6.77
N PHE A 18 -5.54 11.24 6.16
CA PHE A 18 -4.84 11.58 4.92
C PHE A 18 -5.03 10.49 3.86
N VAL A 19 -4.99 10.94 2.59
CA VAL A 19 -5.02 10.04 1.43
C VAL A 19 -3.58 9.75 1.01
N MET A 20 -3.29 8.49 0.81
CA MET A 20 -2.01 7.95 0.36
C MET A 20 -2.25 7.16 -0.93
N PRO A 21 -2.29 7.85 -2.11
CA PRO A 21 -2.52 7.18 -3.38
C PRO A 21 -1.35 6.28 -3.76
N ASN A 22 -1.63 5.33 -4.66
CA ASN A 22 -0.69 4.28 -5.01
C ASN A 22 -0.13 4.48 -6.43
N PRO A 23 1.08 5.05 -6.60
CA PRO A 23 1.79 5.03 -7.86
C PRO A 23 2.27 3.61 -8.20
N TRP A 24 2.43 3.37 -9.50
CA TRP A 24 2.93 2.09 -10.02
C TRP A 24 4.28 2.21 -10.74
N ASP A 25 4.76 3.44 -10.93
CA ASP A 25 6.06 3.77 -11.52
C ASP A 25 6.55 5.15 -11.04
N VAL A 26 7.76 5.52 -11.43
CA VAL A 26 8.38 6.80 -11.06
C VAL A 26 7.59 8.00 -11.63
N GLY A 27 7.05 7.88 -12.84
CA GLY A 27 6.26 8.94 -13.47
C GLY A 27 5.00 9.24 -12.66
N SER A 28 4.21 8.22 -12.34
CA SER A 28 3.00 8.38 -11.53
C SER A 28 3.31 8.86 -10.10
N ALA A 29 4.44 8.44 -9.51
CA ALA A 29 4.86 8.91 -8.19
C ALA A 29 5.15 10.43 -8.18
N ARG A 30 5.92 10.91 -9.14
CA ARG A 30 6.22 12.34 -9.30
C ARG A 30 4.96 13.16 -9.58
N ALA A 31 4.06 12.65 -10.42
CA ALA A 31 2.80 13.31 -10.71
C ALA A 31 1.96 13.48 -9.45
N LEU A 32 1.81 12.42 -8.64
CA LEU A 32 1.05 12.46 -7.39
C LEU A 32 1.69 13.41 -6.35
N GLU A 33 3.01 13.42 -6.20
CA GLU A 33 3.70 14.39 -5.34
C GLU A 33 3.42 15.83 -5.78
N ARG A 34 3.47 16.13 -7.09
CA ARG A 34 3.18 17.47 -7.64
C ARG A 34 1.73 17.89 -7.47
N MET A 35 0.81 16.96 -7.46
CA MET A 35 -0.60 17.20 -7.12
C MET A 35 -0.81 17.52 -5.62
N GLY A 36 0.26 17.46 -4.79
CA GLY A 36 0.23 17.85 -3.39
C GLY A 36 -0.11 16.70 -2.42
N PHE A 37 -0.09 15.44 -2.87
CA PHE A 37 -0.24 14.32 -1.95
C PHE A 37 0.98 14.23 -1.02
N ARG A 38 0.71 14.09 0.28
CA ARG A 38 1.72 14.20 1.35
C ARG A 38 2.40 12.88 1.69
N ALA A 39 1.90 11.78 1.18
CA ALA A 39 2.47 10.44 1.29
C ALA A 39 1.97 9.59 0.12
N LEU A 40 2.75 8.58 -0.25
CA LEU A 40 2.43 7.63 -1.31
C LEU A 40 2.57 6.20 -0.79
N ALA A 41 1.83 5.26 -1.36
CA ALA A 41 2.09 3.83 -1.15
C ALA A 41 2.33 3.15 -2.50
N THR A 42 3.29 2.25 -2.59
CA THR A 42 3.43 1.44 -3.80
C THR A 42 2.26 0.47 -3.95
N THR A 43 2.18 -0.20 -5.07
CA THR A 43 1.21 -1.25 -5.34
C THR A 43 1.89 -2.38 -6.11
N SER A 44 1.97 -3.56 -5.49
CA SER A 44 2.52 -4.77 -6.11
C SER A 44 1.81 -5.12 -7.40
N ALA A 45 0.48 -5.07 -7.41
CA ALA A 45 -0.34 -5.28 -8.60
C ALA A 45 0.03 -4.33 -9.76
N GLY A 46 0.13 -3.02 -9.46
CA GLY A 46 0.49 -2.02 -10.48
C GLY A 46 1.88 -2.24 -11.06
N LEU A 47 2.87 -2.58 -10.22
CA LEU A 47 4.22 -2.94 -10.66
C LEU A 47 4.19 -4.21 -11.52
N ALA A 48 3.50 -5.27 -11.08
CA ALA A 48 3.40 -6.51 -11.85
C ALA A 48 2.88 -6.25 -13.27
N TRP A 49 1.83 -5.45 -13.42
CA TRP A 49 1.29 -5.11 -14.72
C TRP A 49 2.26 -4.29 -15.58
N THR A 50 3.08 -3.43 -15.00
CA THR A 50 4.15 -2.70 -15.71
C THR A 50 5.20 -3.66 -16.30
N LEU A 51 5.45 -4.77 -15.61
CA LEU A 51 6.38 -5.82 -16.04
C LEU A 51 5.71 -6.89 -16.92
N GLY A 52 4.43 -6.72 -17.30
CA GLY A 52 3.68 -7.70 -18.08
C GLY A 52 3.35 -8.98 -17.30
N LYS A 53 3.30 -8.91 -15.98
CA LYS A 53 3.05 -10.03 -15.08
C LYS A 53 1.68 -9.92 -14.41
N PRO A 54 1.03 -11.04 -14.05
CA PRO A 54 -0.12 -11.02 -13.15
C PRO A 54 0.29 -10.61 -11.72
N ASP A 55 -0.69 -10.09 -10.97
CA ASP A 55 -0.55 -9.78 -9.55
C ASP A 55 -0.12 -11.03 -8.74
N GLY A 56 0.69 -10.84 -7.69
CA GLY A 56 1.19 -11.93 -6.84
C GLY A 56 2.33 -12.76 -7.47
N THR A 57 2.97 -12.30 -8.56
CA THR A 57 4.06 -13.04 -9.23
C THR A 57 5.39 -12.30 -9.26
N LEU A 58 5.49 -11.21 -8.51
CA LEU A 58 6.74 -10.47 -8.38
C LEU A 58 7.78 -11.25 -7.57
N THR A 59 9.03 -11.03 -7.90
CA THR A 59 10.15 -11.44 -7.05
C THR A 59 10.51 -10.33 -6.05
N LEU A 60 11.16 -10.69 -4.95
CA LEU A 60 11.69 -9.72 -3.99
C LEU A 60 12.61 -8.69 -4.66
N GLU A 61 13.46 -9.12 -5.60
CA GLU A 61 14.42 -8.23 -6.29
C GLU A 61 13.70 -7.18 -7.14
N GLU A 62 12.64 -7.57 -7.85
CA GLU A 62 11.79 -6.64 -8.61
C GLU A 62 11.11 -5.62 -7.69
N ALA A 63 10.57 -6.08 -6.56
CA ALA A 63 9.95 -5.21 -5.57
C ALA A 63 10.96 -4.23 -4.97
N LEU A 64 12.13 -4.69 -4.53
CA LEU A 64 13.16 -3.84 -3.93
C LEU A 64 13.70 -2.79 -4.92
N ALA A 65 13.94 -3.18 -6.17
CA ALA A 65 14.37 -2.25 -7.21
C ALA A 65 13.32 -1.15 -7.44
N HIS A 66 12.04 -1.51 -7.48
CA HIS A 66 10.93 -0.57 -7.61
C HIS A 66 10.83 0.37 -6.40
N LEU A 67 10.91 -0.17 -5.18
CA LEU A 67 10.87 0.63 -3.95
C LEU A 67 11.99 1.67 -3.93
N ALA A 68 13.22 1.26 -4.25
CA ALA A 68 14.36 2.16 -4.33
C ALA A 68 14.15 3.26 -5.38
N ALA A 69 13.63 2.92 -6.56
CA ALA A 69 13.36 3.88 -7.63
C ALA A 69 12.30 4.91 -7.24
N ILE A 70 11.19 4.45 -6.63
CA ILE A 70 10.11 5.34 -6.17
C ILE A 70 10.60 6.23 -5.03
N ALA A 71 11.23 5.67 -4.00
CA ALA A 71 11.71 6.43 -2.84
C ALA A 71 12.75 7.49 -3.22
N ALA A 72 13.61 7.20 -4.20
CA ALA A 72 14.59 8.17 -4.73
C ALA A 72 13.96 9.27 -5.60
N ALA A 73 12.78 9.03 -6.18
CA ALA A 73 12.15 9.93 -7.14
C ALA A 73 11.30 11.03 -6.50
N VAL A 74 10.89 10.87 -5.23
CA VAL A 74 10.00 11.78 -4.51
C VAL A 74 10.59 12.18 -3.15
N ARG A 75 10.06 13.25 -2.56
CA ARG A 75 10.45 13.73 -1.21
C ARG A 75 9.44 13.35 -0.14
N VAL A 76 8.22 13.05 -0.54
CA VAL A 76 7.15 12.62 0.37
C VAL A 76 7.38 11.19 0.85
N PRO A 77 6.89 10.82 2.05
CA PRO A 77 6.99 9.46 2.57
C PRO A 77 6.40 8.43 1.60
N VAL A 78 7.09 7.31 1.44
CA VAL A 78 6.65 6.18 0.64
C VAL A 78 6.42 4.98 1.56
N ASN A 79 5.21 4.41 1.54
CA ASN A 79 4.89 3.14 2.17
C ASN A 79 5.02 2.00 1.15
N ALA A 80 5.81 1.00 1.45
CA ALA A 80 5.96 -0.18 0.60
C ALA A 80 4.78 -1.14 0.74
N ASP A 81 4.17 -1.54 -0.37
CA ASP A 81 3.38 -2.76 -0.47
C ASP A 81 4.38 -3.91 -0.66
N LEU A 82 4.73 -4.60 0.45
CA LEU A 82 5.74 -5.65 0.46
C LEU A 82 5.10 -7.05 0.47
N GLU A 83 3.81 -7.14 0.11
CA GLU A 83 3.05 -8.39 0.12
C GLU A 83 3.25 -9.16 1.45
N GLY A 84 3.42 -10.46 1.41
CA GLY A 84 3.75 -11.29 2.56
C GLY A 84 5.23 -11.24 2.97
N GLY A 85 6.00 -10.23 2.57
CA GLY A 85 7.44 -10.16 2.82
C GLY A 85 8.26 -11.13 1.97
N TYR A 86 7.65 -11.70 0.92
CA TYR A 86 8.29 -12.66 0.01
C TYR A 86 8.87 -13.90 0.70
N ALA A 87 8.36 -14.26 1.87
CA ALA A 87 8.75 -15.44 2.63
C ALA A 87 7.64 -15.88 3.59
N VAL A 88 7.63 -17.15 3.95
CA VAL A 88 6.75 -17.70 4.98
C VAL A 88 7.46 -17.69 6.34
N ASP A 89 8.74 -18.06 6.36
CA ASP A 89 9.56 -18.13 7.57
C ASP A 89 9.79 -16.72 8.16
N PRO A 90 9.54 -16.50 9.48
CA PRO A 90 9.69 -15.20 10.12
C PRO A 90 11.10 -14.58 10.02
N GLU A 91 12.16 -15.39 10.09
CA GLU A 91 13.53 -14.87 10.02
C GLU A 91 13.89 -14.45 8.58
N GLN A 92 13.35 -15.14 7.58
CA GLN A 92 13.48 -14.70 6.19
C GLN A 92 12.69 -13.39 5.96
N VAL A 93 11.48 -13.26 6.52
CA VAL A 93 10.72 -11.99 6.49
C VAL A 93 11.53 -10.86 7.10
N ALA A 94 12.17 -11.08 8.28
CA ALA A 94 13.04 -10.09 8.91
C ALA A 94 14.20 -9.66 7.97
N ALA A 95 14.87 -10.63 7.35
CA ALA A 95 15.97 -10.36 6.42
C ALA A 95 15.49 -9.54 5.19
N HIS A 96 14.31 -9.87 4.64
CA HIS A 96 13.72 -9.14 3.52
C HIS A 96 13.27 -7.72 3.93
N VAL A 97 12.71 -7.55 5.12
CA VAL A 97 12.35 -6.25 5.69
C VAL A 97 13.59 -5.37 5.88
N THR A 98 14.70 -5.91 6.38
CA THR A 98 15.97 -5.18 6.49
C THR A 98 16.40 -4.62 5.13
N ARG A 99 16.29 -5.43 4.07
CA ARG A 99 16.60 -4.97 2.70
C ARG A 99 15.62 -3.91 2.21
N ALA A 100 14.32 -4.07 2.47
CA ALA A 100 13.30 -3.10 2.09
C ALA A 100 13.50 -1.75 2.79
N VAL A 101 13.83 -1.74 4.09
CA VAL A 101 14.17 -0.52 4.84
C VAL A 101 15.35 0.21 4.20
N GLY A 102 16.36 -0.52 3.73
CA GLY A 102 17.51 0.03 3.02
C GLY A 102 17.20 0.75 1.71
N THR A 103 15.99 0.62 1.15
CA THR A 103 15.57 1.30 -0.08
C THR A 103 15.16 2.76 0.14
N GLY A 104 15.04 3.22 1.39
CA GLY A 104 14.68 4.61 1.73
C GLY A 104 13.17 4.85 1.90
N ILE A 105 12.37 3.81 2.05
CA ILE A 105 10.93 3.89 2.37
C ILE A 105 10.70 4.42 3.79
N ALA A 106 9.51 4.97 4.04
CA ALA A 106 9.08 5.47 5.35
C ALA A 106 8.12 4.53 6.09
N GLY A 107 7.57 3.56 5.41
CA GLY A 107 6.70 2.52 5.95
C GLY A 107 6.64 1.30 5.05
N LEU A 108 6.15 0.19 5.58
CA LEU A 108 5.86 -1.02 4.81
C LEU A 108 4.67 -1.78 5.38
N SER A 109 4.07 -2.66 4.59
CA SER A 109 3.01 -3.58 5.03
C SER A 109 3.46 -5.03 4.88
N ILE A 110 3.04 -5.87 5.83
CA ILE A 110 3.18 -7.34 5.77
C ILE A 110 1.80 -7.95 5.92
N GLU A 111 1.42 -8.79 4.97
CA GLU A 111 0.13 -9.47 4.92
C GLU A 111 0.22 -10.95 5.28
N ASP A 112 -0.94 -11.55 5.56
CA ASP A 112 -1.10 -12.92 6.01
C ASP A 112 -1.68 -13.87 4.95
N ALA A 113 -1.74 -13.46 3.67
CA ALA A 113 -2.08 -14.38 2.57
C ALA A 113 -1.00 -15.45 2.41
N SER A 114 -1.43 -16.71 2.21
CA SER A 114 -0.51 -17.85 2.08
C SER A 114 -0.15 -18.19 0.63
N HIS A 115 -0.96 -17.72 -0.33
CA HIS A 115 -0.95 -18.14 -1.74
C HIS A 115 -1.31 -19.63 -1.98
N ASP A 116 -1.66 -20.37 -0.92
CA ASP A 116 -2.23 -21.73 -1.02
C ASP A 116 -3.75 -21.62 -1.15
N PRO A 117 -4.38 -22.07 -2.26
CA PRO A 117 -5.83 -21.95 -2.44
C PRO A 117 -6.63 -22.78 -1.42
N ASP A 118 -6.07 -23.86 -0.88
CA ASP A 118 -6.75 -24.69 0.11
C ASP A 118 -6.65 -24.08 1.53
N HIS A 119 -5.56 -23.36 1.81
CA HIS A 119 -5.29 -22.67 3.07
C HIS A 119 -4.90 -21.20 2.81
N PRO A 120 -5.82 -20.36 2.31
CA PRO A 120 -5.48 -19.04 1.74
C PRO A 120 -4.98 -18.01 2.76
N LEU A 121 -5.10 -18.29 4.05
CA LEU A 121 -4.53 -17.48 5.13
C LEU A 121 -3.52 -18.32 5.93
N LEU A 122 -2.41 -17.71 6.29
CA LEU A 122 -1.49 -18.25 7.26
C LEU A 122 -2.15 -18.36 8.64
N ASP A 123 -1.73 -19.34 9.43
CA ASP A 123 -2.16 -19.46 10.82
C ASP A 123 -1.85 -18.17 11.59
N LEU A 124 -2.71 -17.84 12.58
CA LEU A 124 -2.58 -16.60 13.34
C LEU A 124 -1.21 -16.50 14.03
N ASP A 125 -0.77 -17.57 14.70
CA ASP A 125 0.50 -17.57 15.43
C ASP A 125 1.69 -17.34 14.50
N LEU A 126 1.67 -17.95 13.33
CA LEU A 126 2.71 -17.73 12.31
C LEU A 126 2.66 -16.28 11.78
N SER A 127 1.47 -15.76 11.52
CA SER A 127 1.29 -14.37 11.06
C SER A 127 1.81 -13.39 12.11
N VAL A 128 1.50 -13.59 13.38
CA VAL A 128 2.01 -12.81 14.53
C VAL A 128 3.52 -12.87 14.62
N ALA A 129 4.12 -14.06 14.50
CA ALA A 129 5.57 -14.23 14.51
C ALA A 129 6.26 -13.47 13.37
N ARG A 130 5.63 -13.41 12.17
CA ARG A 130 6.14 -12.67 11.01
C ARG A 130 6.08 -11.16 11.23
N ILE A 131 5.00 -10.64 11.83
CA ILE A 131 4.88 -9.22 12.20
C ILE A 131 5.93 -8.86 13.27
N ALA A 132 6.11 -9.71 14.29
CA ALA A 132 7.12 -9.48 15.33
C ALA A 132 8.55 -9.50 14.76
N ALA A 133 8.85 -10.40 13.82
CA ALA A 133 10.14 -10.47 13.15
C ALA A 133 10.40 -9.23 12.26
N ALA A 134 9.37 -8.77 11.53
CA ALA A 134 9.44 -7.52 10.77
C ALA A 134 9.69 -6.30 11.68
N ARG A 135 8.98 -6.23 12.83
CA ARG A 135 9.18 -5.16 13.83
C ARG A 135 10.61 -5.15 14.36
N ARG A 136 11.13 -6.30 14.78
CA ARG A 136 12.51 -6.44 15.24
C ARG A 136 13.51 -5.95 14.20
N ALA A 137 13.38 -6.35 12.94
CA ALA A 137 14.27 -5.91 11.85
C ALA A 137 14.24 -4.38 11.65
N ILE A 138 13.08 -3.75 11.76
CA ILE A 138 12.94 -2.30 11.68
C ILE A 138 13.61 -1.64 12.90
N ASP A 139 13.41 -2.16 14.11
CA ASP A 139 13.99 -1.60 15.34
C ASP A 139 15.53 -1.69 15.30
N GLU A 140 16.07 -2.82 14.87
CA GLU A 140 17.52 -3.03 14.69
C GLU A 140 18.13 -2.08 13.64
N SER A 141 17.36 -1.67 12.64
CA SER A 141 17.79 -0.70 11.63
C SER A 141 17.94 0.73 12.18
N GLY A 142 17.29 1.05 13.30
CA GLY A 142 17.26 2.39 13.90
C GLY A 142 16.57 3.47 13.07
N THR A 143 15.91 3.11 11.95
CA THR A 143 15.31 4.08 11.00
C THR A 143 13.94 4.61 11.43
N GLY A 144 13.21 3.88 12.27
CA GLY A 144 11.85 4.23 12.68
C GLY A 144 10.80 4.08 11.59
N VAL A 145 11.05 3.29 10.54
CA VAL A 145 10.06 2.95 9.49
C VAL A 145 8.81 2.36 10.11
N LEU A 146 7.61 2.81 9.66
CA LEU A 146 6.34 2.32 10.18
C LEU A 146 5.99 0.94 9.61
N LEU A 147 5.52 0.04 10.49
CA LEU A 147 5.04 -1.29 10.12
C LEU A 147 3.52 -1.31 10.08
N THR A 148 2.94 -1.78 8.98
CA THR A 148 1.50 -2.03 8.84
C THR A 148 1.25 -3.53 8.83
N GLY A 149 0.47 -4.03 9.81
CA GLY A 149 -0.05 -5.39 9.81
C GLY A 149 -1.33 -5.47 8.97
N ARG A 150 -1.36 -6.39 7.98
CA ARG A 150 -2.44 -6.50 7.01
C ARG A 150 -3.12 -7.87 7.09
N ALA A 151 -4.45 -7.88 7.28
CA ALA A 151 -5.28 -9.09 7.36
C ALA A 151 -6.08 -9.28 6.06
N GLU A 152 -5.81 -10.36 5.34
CA GLU A 152 -6.29 -10.62 3.99
C GLU A 152 -7.62 -11.38 3.91
N GLY A 153 -8.28 -11.68 5.02
CA GLY A 153 -9.49 -12.51 5.07
C GLY A 153 -10.54 -12.14 4.01
N PHE A 154 -10.86 -10.85 3.88
CA PHE A 154 -11.82 -10.36 2.89
C PHE A 154 -11.30 -10.43 1.44
N VAL A 155 -10.00 -10.43 1.22
CA VAL A 155 -9.39 -10.54 -0.12
C VAL A 155 -9.46 -11.96 -0.63
N VAL A 156 -9.15 -12.92 0.26
CA VAL A 156 -9.09 -14.35 -0.08
C VAL A 156 -10.46 -15.06 0.01
N GLY A 157 -11.55 -14.28 0.13
CA GLY A 157 -12.91 -14.83 0.12
C GLY A 157 -13.36 -15.45 1.45
N ARG A 158 -12.72 -15.08 2.55
CA ARG A 158 -13.11 -15.45 3.94
C ARG A 158 -13.53 -14.20 4.74
N PRO A 159 -14.68 -13.57 4.41
CA PRO A 159 -15.12 -12.31 5.01
C PRO A 159 -15.70 -12.54 6.40
N ASP A 160 -14.84 -12.66 7.41
CA ASP A 160 -15.19 -12.79 8.80
C ASP A 160 -14.64 -11.57 9.57
N ILE A 161 -15.53 -10.74 10.10
CA ILE A 161 -15.15 -9.50 10.79
C ILE A 161 -14.53 -9.78 12.15
N ASP A 162 -15.01 -10.79 12.88
CA ASP A 162 -14.51 -11.14 14.21
C ASP A 162 -13.10 -11.74 14.10
N GLU A 163 -12.86 -12.61 13.11
CA GLU A 163 -11.52 -13.11 12.80
C GLU A 163 -10.59 -11.97 12.37
N THR A 164 -11.06 -11.03 11.56
CA THR A 164 -10.28 -9.87 11.15
C THR A 164 -9.90 -8.99 12.34
N VAL A 165 -10.83 -8.71 13.24
CA VAL A 165 -10.56 -7.98 14.50
C VAL A 165 -9.49 -8.70 15.31
N ARG A 166 -9.65 -10.01 15.54
CA ARG A 166 -8.69 -10.83 16.29
C ARG A 166 -7.28 -10.76 15.70
N ARG A 167 -7.15 -10.86 14.37
CA ARG A 167 -5.86 -10.76 13.67
C ARG A 167 -5.24 -9.39 13.83
N LEU A 168 -6.00 -8.32 13.56
CA LEU A 168 -5.49 -6.95 13.65
C LEU A 168 -5.05 -6.58 15.07
N GLN A 169 -5.77 -7.02 16.09
CA GLN A 169 -5.37 -6.84 17.49
C GLN A 169 -4.06 -7.56 17.79
N ALA A 170 -3.94 -8.82 17.38
CA ALA A 170 -2.71 -9.57 17.56
C ALA A 170 -1.51 -8.95 16.81
N TYR A 171 -1.74 -8.38 15.61
CA TYR A 171 -0.68 -7.66 14.88
C TYR A 171 -0.29 -6.35 15.57
N ALA A 172 -1.25 -5.64 16.17
CA ALA A 172 -0.97 -4.45 16.98
C ALA A 172 -0.10 -4.79 18.19
N GLU A 173 -0.39 -5.90 18.88
CA GLU A 173 0.39 -6.41 20.02
C GLU A 173 1.79 -6.88 19.58
N ALA A 174 1.91 -7.47 18.38
CA ALA A 174 3.17 -7.89 17.79
C ALA A 174 4.05 -6.72 17.29
N GLY A 175 3.58 -5.48 17.40
CA GLY A 175 4.36 -4.28 17.11
C GLY A 175 4.02 -3.58 15.81
N ALA A 176 2.90 -3.91 15.14
CA ALA A 176 2.41 -3.10 14.02
C ALA A 176 2.03 -1.69 14.49
N ASP A 177 2.44 -0.67 13.76
CA ASP A 177 2.13 0.74 14.02
C ASP A 177 0.79 1.15 13.43
N CYS A 178 0.39 0.52 12.34
CA CYS A 178 -0.87 0.74 11.62
C CYS A 178 -1.48 -0.61 11.25
N LEU A 179 -2.81 -0.68 11.21
CA LEU A 179 -3.55 -1.90 10.88
C LEU A 179 -4.30 -1.73 9.57
N TYR A 180 -4.49 -2.84 8.86
CA TYR A 180 -5.11 -2.80 7.54
C TYR A 180 -5.86 -4.10 7.24
N ALA A 181 -7.12 -3.96 6.81
CA ALA A 181 -7.91 -5.04 6.24
C ALA A 181 -8.50 -4.56 4.91
N PRO A 182 -7.92 -4.96 3.76
CA PRO A 182 -8.43 -4.54 2.46
C PRO A 182 -9.78 -5.20 2.13
N ARG A 183 -10.50 -4.58 1.15
CA ARG A 183 -11.84 -4.98 0.69
C ARG A 183 -12.97 -4.89 1.71
N ILE A 184 -12.76 -4.25 2.84
CA ILE A 184 -13.86 -3.82 3.72
C ILE A 184 -14.56 -2.64 3.03
N SER A 185 -15.86 -2.77 2.78
CA SER A 185 -16.70 -1.74 2.14
C SER A 185 -17.96 -1.38 2.94
N SER A 186 -18.24 -2.08 4.05
CA SER A 186 -19.28 -1.72 4.99
C SER A 186 -18.76 -0.69 5.98
N LEU A 187 -19.42 0.46 6.11
CA LEU A 187 -19.05 1.50 7.09
C LEU A 187 -19.18 1.01 8.54
N ASP A 188 -20.10 0.09 8.81
CA ASP A 188 -20.24 -0.54 10.13
C ASP A 188 -18.99 -1.39 10.44
N HIS A 189 -18.50 -2.17 9.48
CA HIS A 189 -17.24 -2.91 9.64
C HIS A 189 -16.05 -1.97 9.81
N VAL A 190 -15.98 -0.85 9.06
CA VAL A 190 -14.94 0.16 9.24
C VAL A 190 -14.94 0.71 10.66
N SER A 191 -16.13 1.08 11.17
CA SER A 191 -16.30 1.57 12.56
C SER A 191 -15.86 0.52 13.59
N THR A 192 -16.25 -0.74 13.38
CA THR A 192 -15.86 -1.87 14.24
C THR A 192 -14.35 -2.02 14.30
N LEU A 193 -13.66 -1.99 13.12
CA LEU A 193 -12.21 -2.13 13.06
C LEU A 193 -11.50 -0.94 13.71
N VAL A 194 -11.94 0.30 13.44
CA VAL A 194 -11.37 1.50 14.08
C VAL A 194 -11.43 1.39 15.60
N ALA A 195 -12.60 1.02 16.13
CA ALA A 195 -12.77 0.84 17.58
C ALA A 195 -11.90 -0.28 18.14
N ALA A 196 -11.79 -1.40 17.43
CA ALA A 196 -11.07 -2.58 17.87
C ALA A 196 -9.55 -2.39 17.93
N VAL A 197 -8.98 -1.56 17.04
CA VAL A 197 -7.53 -1.35 16.97
C VAL A 197 -7.06 -0.09 17.69
N ALA A 198 -7.98 0.74 18.20
CA ALA A 198 -7.63 1.97 18.91
C ALA A 198 -6.64 1.70 20.07
N PRO A 199 -5.63 2.54 20.30
CA PRO A 199 -5.35 3.83 19.66
C PRO A 199 -4.55 3.76 18.34
N LYS A 200 -4.27 2.55 17.83
CA LYS A 200 -3.50 2.38 16.58
C LYS A 200 -4.31 2.90 15.38
N PRO A 201 -3.67 3.53 14.39
CA PRO A 201 -4.33 3.97 13.17
C PRO A 201 -4.79 2.80 12.30
N LEU A 202 -5.97 2.96 11.67
CA LEU A 202 -6.45 2.05 10.63
C LEU A 202 -6.22 2.67 9.25
N ASN A 203 -5.71 1.87 8.30
CA ASN A 203 -5.73 2.14 6.87
C ASN A 203 -7.01 1.59 6.24
N LEU A 204 -7.71 2.40 5.47
CA LEU A 204 -8.87 1.98 4.67
C LEU A 204 -8.50 1.94 3.19
N LEU A 205 -8.77 0.83 2.52
CA LEU A 205 -8.70 0.73 1.06
C LEU A 205 -10.00 1.26 0.45
N VAL A 206 -9.91 2.33 -0.34
CA VAL A 206 -11.04 2.82 -1.12
C VAL A 206 -10.77 2.56 -2.61
N ASN A 207 -11.30 1.45 -3.11
CA ASN A 207 -11.16 1.00 -4.49
C ASN A 207 -12.50 0.93 -5.23
N ALA A 208 -13.58 1.42 -4.61
CA ALA A 208 -14.94 1.52 -5.12
C ALA A 208 -15.65 2.71 -4.47
N PRO A 209 -16.76 3.22 -5.05
CA PRO A 209 -17.47 4.38 -4.54
C PRO A 209 -18.40 4.02 -3.38
N PHE A 210 -17.87 3.70 -2.18
CA PHE A 210 -18.68 3.36 -1.00
C PHE A 210 -18.51 4.35 0.15
N THR A 211 -17.56 5.29 0.08
CA THR A 211 -17.33 6.31 1.10
C THR A 211 -16.60 7.52 0.52
N THR A 212 -16.54 8.59 1.31
CA THR A 212 -15.74 9.79 1.06
C THR A 212 -14.64 9.92 2.11
N VAL A 213 -13.64 10.78 1.85
CA VAL A 213 -12.58 11.08 2.85
C VAL A 213 -13.18 11.63 4.13
N GLN A 214 -14.21 12.47 4.03
CA GLN A 214 -14.86 13.08 5.19
C GLN A 214 -15.61 12.04 6.03
N GLU A 215 -16.36 11.14 5.41
CA GLU A 215 -17.07 10.05 6.10
C GLU A 215 -16.08 9.10 6.78
N ALA A 216 -15.05 8.65 6.07
CA ALA A 216 -14.02 7.79 6.63
C ALA A 216 -13.30 8.45 7.82
N ALA A 217 -12.94 9.74 7.69
CA ALA A 217 -12.37 10.52 8.80
C ALA A 217 -13.31 10.64 10.00
N GLY A 218 -14.61 10.83 9.75
CA GLY A 218 -15.65 10.87 10.79
C GLY A 218 -15.78 9.57 11.57
N LEU A 219 -15.47 8.42 10.97
CA LEU A 219 -15.42 7.11 11.61
C LEU A 219 -14.10 6.87 12.37
N GLY A 220 -13.11 7.76 12.25
CA GLY A 220 -11.81 7.62 12.89
C GLY A 220 -10.73 6.95 12.05
N VAL A 221 -10.99 6.72 10.77
CA VAL A 221 -9.95 6.26 9.83
C VAL A 221 -8.83 7.29 9.75
N ARG A 222 -7.60 6.83 9.83
CA ARG A 222 -6.42 7.70 9.83
C ARG A 222 -5.75 7.82 8.46
N ARG A 223 -5.79 6.76 7.68
CA ARG A 223 -5.10 6.65 6.40
C ARG A 223 -6.02 6.00 5.36
N ILE A 224 -6.03 6.53 4.15
CA ILE A 224 -6.77 5.98 3.02
C ILE A 224 -5.78 5.67 1.90
N SER A 225 -5.82 4.44 1.39
CA SER A 225 -5.09 4.02 0.20
C SER A 225 -6.07 3.61 -0.90
N VAL A 226 -5.60 3.52 -2.15
CA VAL A 226 -6.45 3.18 -3.30
C VAL A 226 -6.00 1.90 -4.02
N GLY A 227 -4.91 1.27 -3.58
CA GLY A 227 -4.36 0.06 -4.17
C GLY A 227 -4.11 0.20 -5.67
N GLY A 228 -4.31 -0.85 -6.45
CA GLY A 228 -4.14 -0.83 -7.90
C GLY A 228 -5.14 0.01 -8.70
N THR A 229 -6.03 0.81 -8.05
CA THR A 229 -7.14 1.49 -8.74
C THR A 229 -6.66 2.52 -9.76
N LEU A 230 -5.64 3.32 -9.44
CA LEU A 230 -5.11 4.31 -10.38
C LEU A 230 -4.48 3.63 -11.61
N ALA A 231 -3.70 2.59 -11.42
CA ALA A 231 -3.15 1.80 -12.52
C ALA A 231 -4.27 1.17 -13.36
N ARG A 232 -5.32 0.58 -12.74
CA ARG A 232 -6.49 0.04 -13.46
C ARG A 232 -7.22 1.12 -14.27
N THR A 233 -7.28 2.35 -13.76
CA THR A 233 -7.90 3.48 -14.48
C THR A 233 -7.08 3.84 -15.72
N ALA A 234 -5.75 3.86 -15.62
CA ALA A 234 -4.86 4.06 -16.75
C ALA A 234 -5.00 2.92 -17.77
N TRP A 235 -4.99 1.67 -17.33
CA TRP A 235 -5.21 0.49 -18.18
C TRP A 235 -6.56 0.54 -18.90
N ARG A 236 -7.64 0.93 -18.22
CA ARG A 236 -8.96 1.08 -18.85
C ARG A 236 -8.94 2.09 -20.00
N SER A 237 -8.29 3.26 -19.80
CA SER A 237 -8.16 4.27 -20.85
C SER A 237 -7.30 3.75 -22.00
N PHE A 238 -6.14 3.16 -21.70
CA PHE A 238 -5.24 2.57 -22.69
C PHE A 238 -5.95 1.52 -23.55
N LEU A 239 -6.60 0.52 -22.95
CA LEU A 239 -7.27 -0.55 -23.69
C LEU A 239 -8.41 -0.03 -24.55
N ARG A 240 -9.21 0.93 -24.05
CA ARG A 240 -10.28 1.55 -24.82
C ARG A 240 -9.74 2.28 -26.04
N THR A 241 -8.69 3.09 -25.85
CA THR A 241 -8.07 3.85 -26.94
C THR A 241 -7.38 2.91 -27.95
N ALA A 242 -6.70 1.86 -27.47
CA ALA A 242 -6.10 0.86 -28.35
C ALA A 242 -7.14 0.14 -29.24
N GLN A 243 -8.33 -0.17 -28.69
CA GLN A 243 -9.43 -0.74 -29.49
C GLN A 243 -9.94 0.26 -30.54
N GLN A 244 -10.11 1.54 -30.18
CA GLN A 244 -10.50 2.58 -31.14
C GLN A 244 -9.50 2.69 -32.31
N ILE A 245 -8.20 2.67 -32.02
CA ILE A 245 -7.15 2.65 -33.03
C ILE A 245 -7.26 1.42 -33.95
N ALA A 246 -7.53 0.24 -33.38
CA ALA A 246 -7.72 -0.97 -34.17
C ALA A 246 -8.95 -0.88 -35.09
N ASP A 247 -9.97 -0.13 -34.71
CA ASP A 247 -11.17 0.15 -35.48
C ASP A 247 -11.00 1.32 -36.48
N GLY A 248 -9.80 1.96 -36.54
CA GLY A 248 -9.49 3.08 -37.40
C GLY A 248 -9.99 4.44 -36.90
N ASP A 249 -10.37 4.54 -35.62
CA ASP A 249 -10.85 5.77 -34.98
C ASP A 249 -9.75 6.40 -34.10
N PHE A 250 -9.44 7.69 -34.34
CA PHE A 250 -8.44 8.47 -33.61
C PHE A 250 -9.06 9.66 -32.82
N THR A 251 -10.37 9.67 -32.67
CA THR A 251 -11.09 10.80 -32.01
C THR A 251 -10.69 10.97 -30.55
N SER A 252 -10.25 9.91 -29.86
CA SER A 252 -9.76 9.96 -28.47
C SER A 252 -8.45 10.73 -28.28
N PHE A 253 -7.75 11.15 -29.37
CA PHE A 253 -6.52 11.92 -29.27
C PHE A 253 -6.74 13.42 -29.07
N ALA A 254 -7.98 13.89 -29.08
CA ALA A 254 -8.31 15.31 -29.00
C ALA A 254 -7.93 15.99 -27.66
N ASP A 255 -7.99 15.24 -26.54
CA ASP A 255 -7.82 15.77 -25.18
C ASP A 255 -6.79 14.94 -24.38
N LEU A 256 -5.57 14.87 -24.90
CA LEU A 256 -4.48 14.21 -24.19
C LEU A 256 -3.83 15.15 -23.17
N PRO A 257 -3.45 14.67 -21.99
CA PRO A 257 -2.79 15.50 -20.98
C PRO A 257 -1.36 15.87 -21.43
N ASP A 258 -0.91 17.06 -21.07
CA ASP A 258 0.49 17.47 -21.18
C ASP A 258 1.31 16.83 -20.06
N VAL A 259 1.83 15.61 -20.33
CA VAL A 259 2.64 14.85 -19.38
C VAL A 259 4.03 15.48 -19.20
N ASP A 260 4.61 16.04 -20.26
CA ASP A 260 5.92 16.70 -20.19
C ASP A 260 5.85 17.95 -19.30
N GLY A 261 4.82 18.76 -19.46
CA GLY A 261 4.55 19.91 -18.57
C GLY A 261 4.30 19.47 -17.13
N LEU A 262 3.57 18.38 -16.92
CA LEU A 262 3.34 17.81 -15.58
C LEU A 262 4.64 17.29 -14.94
N LEU A 263 5.55 16.67 -15.68
CA LEU A 263 6.78 16.04 -15.17
C LEU A 263 8.01 16.97 -15.29
N GLY A 264 7.95 18.02 -16.07
CA GLY A 264 9.01 19.02 -16.24
C GLY A 264 9.46 19.66 -14.92
N ASP A 265 10.69 20.09 -14.80
CA ASP A 265 11.15 20.83 -13.59
C ASP A 265 10.49 22.23 -13.56
N PRO A 266 9.73 22.59 -12.50
CA PRO A 266 9.16 23.92 -12.36
C PRO A 266 10.22 25.04 -12.23
N ARG A 267 11.52 24.68 -12.23
CA ARG A 267 12.68 25.57 -12.14
C ARG A 267 13.56 25.56 -13.39
N GLY A 268 13.04 25.00 -14.52
CA GLY A 268 13.69 25.03 -15.83
C GLY A 268 13.68 26.40 -16.48
#